data_bcfd7d7f3c6816541047be75e9c95aa6
#
_entry.id   bcfd7d7f3c6816541047be75e9c95aa6
#
_cell.length_a   1.000
_cell.length_b   1.000
_cell.length_c   1.000
_cell.angle_alpha   90.00
_cell.angle_beta   90.00
_cell.angle_gamma   90.00
#
_symmetry.space_group_name_H-M   'P 1'
#
loop_
_entity.id
_entity.type
_entity.pdbx_description
1 polymer ?
#
loop_
_entity_poly.entity_id
_entity_poly.type
_entity_poly.pdbx_seq_one_letter_code
_entity_poly.pdbx_strand_id
1 'polypeptide(L)'
;MRFFILLEGDILTRMTDEAYMQRALELALQAEGNTSPNPMVGCVIVDAEGNIVGEGYHHKAGEPHAEVNALAEAKQMAQGATAYVTLEPCSHYGRTGPCCVALARAGIGKVVVACLDPNPKVAGQGLEYLRLQGIEVVTGVCEKEAQRLNERFFTWITKQRPFITLKYAMTLDGKIATATGDSKWITGEEARTFAHRLRKQHDAVLVGIGTVLEDDPELTTRLVRGKNPVRVVLDSSLKISLMAAVLNPLADTIIFTGLDSDIVKAEALAALPNVEVVRLPLADGVLPVAQVVQALAERGITSLLVEGGSAIHGAFFDAGLADRVCAFVAPKLIGGAAALPPVGGAGSSLVETGWQLTEVEIEKLGSDVLITGLVPELDKQELPKEAE
;
A
#
# COMPACT_ATOMS: atom_id res chain seq x y z
N MET A 1 16.46 -18.00 -9.37
CA MET A 1 16.93 -19.38 -9.68
C MET A 1 16.48 -19.69 -11.10
N ARG A 2 17.44 -19.72 -12.04
CA ARG A 2 17.15 -19.93 -13.47
C ARG A 2 16.73 -21.39 -13.68
N PHE A 3 15.51 -21.63 -14.12
CA PHE A 3 15.14 -22.92 -14.70
C PHE A 3 15.30 -22.84 -16.22
N PHE A 4 16.43 -23.34 -16.71
CA PHE A 4 16.54 -23.76 -18.10
C PHE A 4 16.12 -25.24 -18.16
N ILE A 5 14.99 -25.52 -18.76
CA ILE A 5 14.66 -26.87 -19.23
C ILE A 5 15.12 -26.93 -20.69
N LEU A 6 16.26 -27.58 -20.93
CA LEU A 6 16.67 -28.01 -22.27
C LEU A 6 15.82 -29.24 -22.64
N LEU A 7 14.86 -29.06 -23.52
CA LEU A 7 14.31 -30.15 -24.30
C LEU A 7 14.91 -30.07 -25.69
N GLU A 8 15.57 -31.16 -26.11
CA GLU A 8 16.15 -31.32 -27.43
C GLU A 8 15.08 -31.22 -28.51
N GLY A 9 15.26 -30.30 -29.44
CA GLY A 9 14.43 -30.09 -30.62
C GLY A 9 14.17 -28.61 -30.84
N ASP A 10 14.88 -27.98 -31.79
CA ASP A 10 14.77 -26.58 -32.19
C ASP A 10 13.34 -26.13 -32.55
N ILE A 11 12.57 -25.80 -31.55
CA ILE A 11 11.50 -24.84 -31.59
C ILE A 11 11.83 -23.84 -30.49
N LEU A 12 12.37 -22.68 -30.84
CA LEU A 12 12.39 -21.50 -29.99
C LEU A 12 10.94 -21.24 -29.59
N THR A 13 10.52 -21.76 -28.42
CA THR A 13 9.18 -21.57 -27.91
C THR A 13 9.05 -20.08 -27.60
N ARG A 14 8.38 -19.34 -28.45
CA ARG A 14 8.04 -17.93 -28.23
C ARG A 14 7.37 -17.83 -26.87
N MET A 15 7.83 -16.92 -26.03
CA MET A 15 7.18 -16.67 -24.73
C MET A 15 5.71 -16.30 -24.94
N THR A 16 4.85 -16.65 -24.00
CA THR A 16 3.44 -16.28 -24.05
C THR A 16 3.21 -14.82 -23.65
N ASP A 17 2.05 -14.25 -24.00
CA ASP A 17 1.67 -12.91 -23.59
C ASP A 17 1.73 -12.76 -22.06
N GLU A 18 1.35 -13.80 -21.30
CA GLU A 18 1.45 -13.84 -19.82
C GLU A 18 2.89 -13.75 -19.34
N ALA A 19 3.82 -14.44 -20.01
CA ALA A 19 5.23 -14.43 -19.60
C ALA A 19 5.87 -13.04 -19.80
N TYR A 20 5.56 -12.35 -20.89
CA TYR A 20 6.03 -10.97 -21.10
C TYR A 20 5.35 -9.98 -20.13
N MET A 21 4.04 -10.17 -19.86
CA MET A 21 3.35 -9.35 -18.87
C MET A 21 3.88 -9.58 -17.47
N GLN A 22 4.20 -10.83 -17.11
CA GLN A 22 4.83 -11.13 -15.82
C GLN A 22 6.19 -10.42 -15.69
N ARG A 23 6.98 -10.35 -16.77
CA ARG A 23 8.22 -9.57 -16.80
C ARG A 23 7.96 -8.08 -16.57
N ALA A 24 6.92 -7.51 -17.18
CA ALA A 24 6.52 -6.13 -16.96
C ALA A 24 6.11 -5.86 -15.49
N LEU A 25 5.39 -6.81 -14.84
CA LEU A 25 5.05 -6.74 -13.43
C LEU A 25 6.30 -6.79 -12.52
N GLU A 26 7.28 -7.64 -12.83
CA GLU A 26 8.57 -7.67 -12.11
C GLU A 26 9.32 -6.33 -12.19
N LEU A 27 9.30 -5.68 -13.36
CA LEU A 27 9.89 -4.35 -13.54
C LEU A 27 9.15 -3.30 -12.70
N ALA A 28 7.82 -3.30 -12.72
CA ALA A 28 7.00 -2.39 -11.94
C ALA A 28 7.29 -2.48 -10.43
N LEU A 29 7.51 -3.70 -9.90
CA LEU A 29 7.85 -3.95 -8.49
C LEU A 29 9.17 -3.28 -8.06
N GLN A 30 10.10 -3.00 -8.96
CA GLN A 30 11.35 -2.31 -8.63
C GLN A 30 11.12 -0.88 -8.10
N ALA A 31 9.97 -0.28 -8.44
CA ALA A 31 9.58 1.04 -7.97
C ALA A 31 8.89 1.05 -6.60
N GLU A 32 8.77 -0.11 -5.94
CA GLU A 32 8.02 -0.26 -4.68
C GLU A 32 8.39 0.79 -3.62
N GLY A 33 7.37 1.54 -3.16
CA GLY A 33 7.50 2.60 -2.17
C GLY A 33 7.99 3.96 -2.72
N ASN A 34 8.21 4.11 -4.03
CA ASN A 34 8.76 5.35 -4.61
C ASN A 34 7.78 6.12 -5.52
N THR A 35 6.72 5.48 -6.03
CA THR A 35 5.87 6.09 -7.06
C THR A 35 4.70 6.91 -6.52
N SER A 36 4.31 6.74 -5.25
CA SER A 36 3.16 7.48 -4.68
C SER A 36 3.20 8.99 -5.01
N PRO A 37 2.08 9.60 -5.42
CA PRO A 37 0.73 9.03 -5.56
C PRO A 37 0.45 8.26 -6.87
N ASN A 38 1.45 8.13 -7.77
CA ASN A 38 1.34 7.44 -9.05
C ASN A 38 1.33 5.90 -8.86
N PRO A 39 0.76 5.14 -9.82
CA PRO A 39 0.84 3.69 -9.81
C PRO A 39 2.26 3.19 -10.14
N MET A 40 2.55 1.97 -9.73
CA MET A 40 3.69 1.21 -10.20
C MET A 40 3.36 0.62 -11.58
N VAL A 41 4.09 1.04 -12.60
CA VAL A 41 3.88 0.57 -13.98
C VAL A 41 5.17 0.03 -14.56
N GLY A 42 5.07 -1.09 -15.26
CA GLY A 42 6.14 -1.68 -16.06
C GLY A 42 5.73 -1.83 -17.51
N CYS A 43 6.71 -1.77 -18.40
CA CYS A 43 6.52 -1.94 -19.83
C CYS A 43 7.64 -2.79 -20.42
N VAL A 44 7.27 -3.77 -21.27
CA VAL A 44 8.19 -4.61 -22.06
C VAL A 44 7.82 -4.48 -23.52
N ILE A 45 8.79 -4.23 -24.39
CA ILE A 45 8.61 -4.13 -25.84
C ILE A 45 9.28 -5.34 -26.49
N VAL A 46 8.54 -6.05 -27.34
CA VAL A 46 8.94 -7.31 -27.97
C VAL A 46 8.82 -7.21 -29.48
N ASP A 47 9.89 -7.58 -30.20
CA ASP A 47 9.90 -7.57 -31.67
C ASP A 47 9.07 -8.72 -32.28
N ALA A 48 9.02 -8.78 -33.62
CA ALA A 48 8.28 -9.80 -34.36
C ALA A 48 8.84 -11.22 -34.15
N GLU A 49 10.11 -11.33 -33.82
CA GLU A 49 10.84 -12.59 -33.57
C GLU A 49 10.61 -13.10 -32.13
N GLY A 50 10.08 -12.27 -31.22
CA GLY A 50 9.85 -12.62 -29.82
C GLY A 50 10.98 -12.19 -28.88
N ASN A 51 11.92 -11.36 -29.33
CA ASN A 51 12.98 -10.84 -28.49
C ASN A 51 12.50 -9.59 -27.72
N ILE A 52 12.87 -9.47 -26.47
CA ILE A 52 12.68 -8.23 -25.72
C ILE A 52 13.70 -7.21 -26.22
N VAL A 53 13.20 -6.11 -26.78
CA VAL A 53 13.99 -5.03 -27.36
C VAL A 53 13.98 -3.75 -26.52
N GLY A 54 13.12 -3.67 -25.52
CA GLY A 54 13.09 -2.56 -24.56
C GLY A 54 12.32 -2.90 -23.30
N GLU A 55 12.86 -2.47 -22.18
CA GLU A 55 12.26 -2.63 -20.86
C GLU A 55 12.20 -1.28 -20.14
N GLY A 56 11.17 -1.06 -19.34
CA GLY A 56 11.04 0.16 -18.56
C GLY A 56 10.03 0.04 -17.43
N TYR A 57 10.22 0.83 -16.40
CA TYR A 57 9.25 0.99 -15.34
C TYR A 57 9.20 2.45 -14.87
N HIS A 58 8.12 2.86 -14.23
CA HIS A 58 7.99 4.18 -13.65
C HIS A 58 8.76 4.26 -12.34
N HIS A 59 9.88 4.99 -12.31
CA HIS A 59 10.80 4.98 -11.19
C HIS A 59 10.27 5.78 -10.00
N LYS A 60 9.70 6.97 -10.26
CA LYS A 60 9.27 7.92 -9.24
C LYS A 60 8.27 8.93 -9.81
N ALA A 61 7.34 9.41 -8.97
CA ALA A 61 6.40 10.46 -9.34
C ALA A 61 7.11 11.69 -9.92
N GLY A 62 6.65 12.12 -11.11
CA GLY A 62 7.23 13.24 -11.87
C GLY A 62 8.35 12.87 -12.85
N GLU A 63 8.85 11.65 -12.83
CA GLU A 63 9.79 11.10 -13.81
C GLU A 63 9.06 10.44 -15.01
N PRO A 64 9.77 10.05 -16.09
CA PRO A 64 9.17 9.37 -17.24
C PRO A 64 8.39 8.11 -16.85
N HIS A 65 7.30 7.85 -17.57
CA HIS A 65 6.51 6.65 -17.40
C HIS A 65 7.21 5.42 -18.00
N ALA A 66 6.72 4.22 -17.65
CA ALA A 66 7.30 2.95 -18.05
C ALA A 66 7.44 2.81 -19.56
N GLU A 67 6.41 3.20 -20.31
CA GLU A 67 6.37 3.12 -21.75
C GLU A 67 7.45 4.00 -22.40
N VAL A 68 7.66 5.21 -21.86
CA VAL A 68 8.70 6.14 -22.34
C VAL A 68 10.08 5.56 -22.11
N ASN A 69 10.31 4.95 -20.95
CA ASN A 69 11.59 4.31 -20.60
C ASN A 69 11.85 3.10 -21.51
N ALA A 70 10.85 2.24 -21.72
CA ALA A 70 10.95 1.08 -22.62
C ALA A 70 11.18 1.50 -24.09
N LEU A 71 10.48 2.54 -24.56
CA LEU A 71 10.69 3.09 -25.91
C LEU A 71 12.08 3.70 -26.10
N ALA A 72 12.63 4.33 -25.07
CA ALA A 72 13.99 4.89 -25.11
C ALA A 72 15.06 3.81 -25.25
N GLU A 73 14.82 2.61 -24.71
CA GLU A 73 15.70 1.45 -24.89
C GLU A 73 15.48 0.78 -26.24
N ALA A 74 14.22 0.53 -26.65
CA ALA A 74 13.87 -0.13 -27.89
C ALA A 74 14.29 0.67 -29.14
N LYS A 75 14.22 1.99 -29.07
CA LYS A 75 14.57 2.90 -30.20
C LYS A 75 13.81 2.53 -31.48
N GLN A 76 14.54 2.28 -32.58
CA GLN A 76 13.96 1.95 -33.88
C GLN A 76 13.35 0.53 -33.91
N MET A 77 13.74 -0.36 -33.00
CA MET A 77 13.17 -1.71 -32.90
C MET A 77 11.73 -1.72 -32.35
N ALA A 78 11.23 -0.58 -31.89
CA ALA A 78 9.83 -0.42 -31.50
C ALA A 78 8.85 -0.47 -32.69
N GLN A 79 9.33 -0.21 -33.91
CA GLN A 79 8.50 -0.20 -35.11
C GLN A 79 7.90 -1.59 -35.40
N GLY A 80 6.58 -1.69 -35.38
CA GLY A 80 5.84 -2.95 -35.60
C GLY A 80 5.86 -3.92 -34.39
N ALA A 81 6.55 -3.57 -33.30
CA ALA A 81 6.70 -4.38 -32.09
C ALA A 81 5.40 -4.46 -31.28
N THR A 82 5.36 -5.37 -30.29
CA THR A 82 4.31 -5.50 -29.29
C THR A 82 4.77 -4.88 -27.98
N ALA A 83 3.99 -3.97 -27.38
CA ALA A 83 4.23 -3.42 -26.06
C ALA A 83 3.30 -4.08 -25.02
N TYR A 84 3.87 -4.62 -23.94
CA TYR A 84 3.17 -5.18 -22.77
C TYR A 84 3.24 -4.16 -21.66
N VAL A 85 2.11 -3.68 -21.17
CA VAL A 85 2.02 -2.62 -20.17
C VAL A 85 1.12 -3.05 -19.02
N THR A 86 1.57 -2.93 -17.79
CA THR A 86 0.83 -3.41 -16.62
C THR A 86 -0.41 -2.59 -16.28
N LEU A 87 -0.54 -1.37 -16.82
CA LEU A 87 -1.70 -0.49 -16.64
C LEU A 87 -1.99 0.24 -17.97
N GLU A 88 -3.24 0.63 -18.19
CA GLU A 88 -3.64 1.41 -19.36
C GLU A 88 -2.71 2.61 -19.61
N PRO A 89 -2.13 2.76 -20.82
CA PRO A 89 -1.31 3.92 -21.16
C PRO A 89 -2.09 5.23 -21.05
N CYS A 90 -1.54 6.19 -20.33
CA CYS A 90 -2.23 7.46 -20.06
C CYS A 90 -2.56 8.23 -21.37
N SER A 91 -3.73 8.91 -21.36
CA SER A 91 -4.27 9.69 -22.49
C SER A 91 -4.24 11.21 -22.26
N HIS A 92 -3.95 11.66 -21.05
CA HIS A 92 -3.95 13.08 -20.69
C HIS A 92 -2.55 13.70 -20.74
N TYR A 93 -2.50 15.00 -20.99
CA TYR A 93 -1.27 15.78 -20.93
C TYR A 93 -0.98 16.14 -19.46
N GLY A 94 0.10 15.57 -18.93
CA GLY A 94 0.65 15.92 -17.64
C GLY A 94 1.95 16.73 -17.80
N ARG A 95 2.98 16.42 -16.99
CA ARG A 95 4.34 16.95 -17.16
C ARG A 95 5.03 16.40 -18.41
N THR A 96 4.62 15.23 -18.86
CA THR A 96 5.03 14.59 -20.11
C THR A 96 3.81 14.41 -21.00
N GLY A 97 4.03 14.21 -22.32
CA GLY A 97 2.92 13.89 -23.23
C GLY A 97 2.33 12.51 -22.93
N PRO A 98 1.09 12.23 -23.44
CA PRO A 98 0.41 10.97 -23.20
C PRO A 98 1.19 9.75 -23.70
N CYS A 99 1.24 8.66 -22.93
CA CYS A 99 1.95 7.45 -23.30
C CYS A 99 1.31 6.75 -24.51
N CYS A 100 -0.03 6.79 -24.66
CA CYS A 100 -0.70 6.26 -25.85
C CYS A 100 -0.22 6.96 -27.15
N VAL A 101 0.04 8.26 -27.09
CA VAL A 101 0.61 9.02 -28.22
C VAL A 101 2.07 8.65 -28.47
N ALA A 102 2.86 8.44 -27.41
CA ALA A 102 4.25 8.02 -27.55
C ALA A 102 4.38 6.64 -28.22
N LEU A 103 3.56 5.66 -27.80
CA LEU A 103 3.50 4.33 -28.39
C LEU A 103 3.09 4.38 -29.89
N ALA A 104 2.07 5.16 -30.22
CA ALA A 104 1.62 5.32 -31.60
C ALA A 104 2.71 5.97 -32.49
N ARG A 105 3.37 7.03 -32.00
CA ARG A 105 4.47 7.70 -32.74
C ARG A 105 5.69 6.81 -32.95
N ALA A 106 5.94 5.89 -32.02
CA ALA A 106 7.02 4.91 -32.13
C ALA A 106 6.68 3.79 -33.13
N GLY A 107 5.44 3.75 -33.63
CA GLY A 107 5.00 2.76 -34.62
C GLY A 107 4.77 1.37 -34.01
N ILE A 108 4.42 1.27 -32.72
CA ILE A 108 4.02 0.01 -32.09
C ILE A 108 2.84 -0.59 -32.86
N GLY A 109 2.89 -1.88 -33.15
CA GLY A 109 1.86 -2.60 -33.92
C GLY A 109 0.77 -3.19 -33.02
N LYS A 110 1.11 -3.61 -31.80
CA LYS A 110 0.19 -4.23 -30.83
C LYS A 110 0.50 -3.72 -29.41
N VAL A 111 -0.54 -3.45 -28.61
CA VAL A 111 -0.43 -3.15 -27.19
C VAL A 111 -1.24 -4.16 -26.37
N VAL A 112 -0.59 -4.84 -25.44
CA VAL A 112 -1.19 -5.76 -24.49
C VAL A 112 -1.19 -5.08 -23.13
N VAL A 113 -2.37 -4.93 -22.51
CA VAL A 113 -2.55 -4.21 -21.23
C VAL A 113 -3.09 -5.17 -20.20
N ALA A 114 -2.50 -5.15 -18.99
CA ALA A 114 -2.97 -6.01 -17.92
C ALA A 114 -4.32 -5.53 -17.37
N CYS A 115 -4.44 -4.27 -16.96
CA CYS A 115 -5.69 -3.73 -16.42
C CYS A 115 -5.95 -2.29 -16.88
N LEU A 116 -7.22 -1.88 -16.82
CA LEU A 116 -7.64 -0.52 -17.14
C LEU A 116 -7.28 0.44 -15.99
N ASP A 117 -7.18 1.75 -16.32
CA ASP A 117 -7.08 2.80 -15.30
C ASP A 117 -8.39 2.86 -14.50
N PRO A 118 -8.37 2.83 -13.16
CA PRO A 118 -9.58 2.86 -12.33
C PRO A 118 -10.30 4.21 -12.37
N ASN A 119 -9.67 5.28 -12.89
CA ASN A 119 -10.27 6.60 -12.99
C ASN A 119 -11.33 6.65 -14.10
N PRO A 120 -12.63 6.81 -13.78
CA PRO A 120 -13.69 6.78 -14.79
C PRO A 120 -13.57 7.91 -15.83
N LYS A 121 -12.79 8.97 -15.56
CA LYS A 121 -12.49 10.05 -16.51
C LYS A 121 -11.42 9.70 -17.54
N VAL A 122 -10.69 8.60 -17.33
CA VAL A 122 -9.52 8.19 -18.13
C VAL A 122 -9.73 6.80 -18.71
N ALA A 123 -10.43 5.93 -17.99
CA ALA A 123 -10.66 4.52 -18.33
C ALA A 123 -11.09 4.33 -19.79
N GLY A 124 -10.31 3.55 -20.53
CA GLY A 124 -10.55 3.21 -21.93
C GLY A 124 -10.12 4.27 -22.95
N GLN A 125 -9.86 5.51 -22.58
CA GLN A 125 -9.52 6.59 -23.53
C GLN A 125 -8.16 6.36 -24.21
N GLY A 126 -7.16 5.88 -23.44
CA GLY A 126 -5.85 5.54 -24.00
C GLY A 126 -5.93 4.41 -25.01
N LEU A 127 -6.73 3.39 -24.70
CA LEU A 127 -6.94 2.24 -25.59
C LEU A 127 -7.75 2.59 -26.83
N GLU A 128 -8.76 3.44 -26.69
CA GLU A 128 -9.54 3.93 -27.84
C GLU A 128 -8.65 4.73 -28.78
N TYR A 129 -7.82 5.62 -28.27
CA TYR A 129 -6.85 6.36 -29.07
C TYR A 129 -5.93 5.41 -29.85
N LEU A 130 -5.38 4.38 -29.20
CA LEU A 130 -4.49 3.40 -29.87
C LEU A 130 -5.23 2.65 -30.98
N ARG A 131 -6.47 2.20 -30.75
CA ARG A 131 -7.31 1.54 -31.79
C ARG A 131 -7.58 2.45 -32.98
N LEU A 132 -7.85 3.74 -32.74
CA LEU A 132 -8.06 4.74 -33.81
C LEU A 132 -6.78 4.97 -34.64
N GLN A 133 -5.59 4.72 -34.09
CA GLN A 133 -4.32 4.76 -34.81
C GLN A 133 -4.02 3.45 -35.55
N GLY A 134 -4.94 2.46 -35.55
CA GLY A 134 -4.77 1.16 -36.21
C GLY A 134 -3.92 0.16 -35.42
N ILE A 135 -3.65 0.42 -34.15
CA ILE A 135 -2.88 -0.46 -33.26
C ILE A 135 -3.80 -1.54 -32.67
N GLU A 136 -3.38 -2.79 -32.73
CA GLU A 136 -4.08 -3.90 -32.08
C GLU A 136 -4.00 -3.74 -30.56
N VAL A 137 -5.14 -3.89 -29.84
CA VAL A 137 -5.19 -3.74 -28.38
C VAL A 137 -5.84 -4.95 -27.75
N VAL A 138 -5.09 -5.62 -26.87
CA VAL A 138 -5.53 -6.74 -26.02
C VAL A 138 -5.52 -6.30 -24.57
N THR A 139 -6.50 -6.72 -23.76
CA THR A 139 -6.61 -6.36 -22.34
C THR A 139 -6.86 -7.60 -21.48
N GLY A 140 -6.53 -7.52 -20.19
CA GLY A 140 -6.86 -8.55 -19.20
C GLY A 140 -5.77 -9.61 -18.99
N VAL A 141 -4.57 -9.44 -19.57
CA VAL A 141 -3.46 -10.37 -19.36
C VAL A 141 -2.79 -10.11 -18.01
N CYS A 142 -2.84 -11.07 -17.09
CA CYS A 142 -2.40 -10.94 -15.68
C CYS A 142 -3.12 -9.80 -14.94
N GLU A 143 -4.43 -9.62 -15.19
CA GLU A 143 -5.19 -8.50 -14.64
C GLU A 143 -5.20 -8.47 -13.11
N LYS A 144 -5.43 -9.62 -12.47
CA LYS A 144 -5.50 -9.71 -11.00
C LYS A 144 -4.16 -9.31 -10.34
N GLU A 145 -3.06 -9.77 -10.90
CA GLU A 145 -1.72 -9.45 -10.41
C GLU A 145 -1.41 -7.97 -10.56
N ALA A 146 -1.81 -7.35 -11.67
CA ALA A 146 -1.63 -5.92 -11.92
C ALA A 146 -2.51 -5.06 -10.98
N GLN A 147 -3.75 -5.45 -10.74
CA GLN A 147 -4.65 -4.81 -9.78
C GLN A 147 -4.10 -4.91 -8.36
N ARG A 148 -3.62 -6.09 -7.96
CA ARG A 148 -3.00 -6.32 -6.65
C ARG A 148 -1.73 -5.49 -6.46
N LEU A 149 -0.88 -5.40 -7.48
CA LEU A 149 0.31 -4.55 -7.46
C LEU A 149 -0.04 -3.09 -7.14
N ASN A 150 -1.15 -2.60 -7.66
CA ASN A 150 -1.59 -1.21 -7.59
C ASN A 150 -2.82 -0.98 -6.69
N GLU A 151 -3.14 -1.89 -5.75
CA GLU A 151 -4.33 -1.80 -4.88
C GLU A 151 -4.45 -0.46 -4.14
N ARG A 152 -3.31 0.13 -3.72
CA ARG A 152 -3.27 1.45 -3.06
C ARG A 152 -3.69 2.57 -4.00
N PHE A 153 -3.19 2.55 -5.23
CA PHE A 153 -3.56 3.50 -6.26
C PHE A 153 -5.05 3.35 -6.63
N PHE A 154 -5.54 2.11 -6.80
CA PHE A 154 -6.94 1.85 -7.11
C PHE A 154 -7.85 2.39 -6.00
N THR A 155 -7.56 2.10 -4.73
CA THR A 155 -8.32 2.63 -3.59
C THR A 155 -8.30 4.16 -3.55
N TRP A 156 -7.12 4.77 -3.74
CA TRP A 156 -6.98 6.23 -3.77
C TRP A 156 -7.86 6.88 -4.84
N ILE A 157 -7.85 6.34 -6.05
CA ILE A 157 -8.62 6.90 -7.17
C ILE A 157 -10.12 6.67 -7.00
N THR A 158 -10.55 5.49 -6.56
CA THR A 158 -11.96 5.13 -6.50
C THR A 158 -12.66 5.56 -5.22
N LYS A 159 -11.97 5.48 -4.06
CA LYS A 159 -12.55 5.78 -2.74
C LYS A 159 -12.11 7.14 -2.19
N GLN A 160 -11.15 7.82 -2.81
CA GLN A 160 -10.59 9.13 -2.39
C GLN A 160 -10.14 9.16 -0.92
N ARG A 161 -9.64 8.03 -0.43
CA ARG A 161 -9.03 7.87 0.88
C ARG A 161 -7.78 6.99 0.79
N PRO A 162 -6.88 7.03 1.78
CA PRO A 162 -5.77 6.10 1.86
C PRO A 162 -6.24 4.64 1.83
N PHE A 163 -5.44 3.77 1.19
CA PHE A 163 -5.51 2.33 1.41
C PHE A 163 -4.98 2.02 2.80
N ILE A 164 -5.77 1.31 3.62
CA ILE A 164 -5.49 1.11 5.04
C ILE A 164 -5.12 -0.34 5.30
N THR A 165 -3.89 -0.56 5.79
CA THR A 165 -3.40 -1.86 6.24
C THR A 165 -3.37 -1.91 7.76
N LEU A 166 -4.11 -2.82 8.38
CA LEU A 166 -3.97 -3.14 9.81
C LEU A 166 -2.85 -4.16 10.00
N LYS A 167 -1.80 -3.80 10.74
CA LYS A 167 -0.68 -4.70 11.03
C LYS A 167 -0.53 -4.91 12.52
N TYR A 168 -0.52 -6.16 12.96
CA TYR A 168 -0.21 -6.51 14.33
C TYR A 168 0.68 -7.74 14.43
N ALA A 169 1.40 -7.85 15.54
CA ALA A 169 2.18 -9.01 15.90
C ALA A 169 1.61 -9.58 17.19
N MET A 170 1.27 -10.85 17.19
CA MET A 170 0.66 -11.53 18.34
C MET A 170 1.29 -12.88 18.61
N THR A 171 1.08 -13.38 19.81
CA THR A 171 1.36 -14.77 20.18
C THR A 171 0.32 -15.72 19.58
N LEU A 172 0.58 -17.02 19.60
CA LEU A 172 -0.36 -18.06 19.13
C LEU A 172 -1.70 -18.05 19.88
N ASP A 173 -1.69 -17.61 21.15
CA ASP A 173 -2.90 -17.41 21.96
C ASP A 173 -3.48 -15.97 21.85
N GLY A 174 -3.10 -15.23 20.80
CA GLY A 174 -3.71 -13.96 20.44
C GLY A 174 -3.39 -12.78 21.38
N LYS A 175 -2.17 -12.67 21.87
CA LYS A 175 -1.74 -11.58 22.77
C LYS A 175 -0.67 -10.70 22.13
N ILE A 176 -0.82 -9.37 22.24
CA ILE A 176 0.15 -8.38 21.78
C ILE A 176 1.07 -7.86 22.91
N ALA A 177 0.73 -8.12 24.15
CA ALA A 177 1.52 -7.80 25.34
C ALA A 177 1.08 -8.69 26.50
N THR A 178 1.92 -8.81 27.53
CA THR A 178 1.54 -9.39 28.83
C THR A 178 0.52 -8.51 29.56
N ALA A 179 -0.06 -9.02 30.64
CA ALA A 179 -0.93 -8.22 31.51
C ALA A 179 -0.21 -7.02 32.19
N THR A 180 1.11 -7.05 32.25
CA THR A 180 1.96 -5.98 32.80
C THR A 180 2.51 -5.02 31.73
N GLY A 181 2.15 -5.21 30.42
CA GLY A 181 2.53 -4.33 29.32
C GLY A 181 3.80 -4.76 28.57
N ASP A 182 4.52 -5.81 29.01
CA ASP A 182 5.71 -6.26 28.27
C ASP A 182 5.34 -6.84 26.88
N SER A 183 5.91 -6.26 25.81
CA SER A 183 5.64 -6.58 24.40
C SER A 183 6.90 -6.99 23.62
N LYS A 184 8.10 -6.90 24.20
CA LYS A 184 9.39 -7.06 23.49
C LYS A 184 10.11 -8.35 23.87
N TRP A 185 10.39 -9.28 22.91
CA TRP A 185 9.94 -9.29 21.51
C TRP A 185 8.98 -10.47 21.31
N ILE A 186 7.80 -10.19 20.74
CA ILE A 186 6.84 -11.24 20.39
C ILE A 186 7.35 -12.04 19.18
N THR A 187 7.69 -11.36 18.08
CA THR A 187 8.12 -11.97 16.83
C THR A 187 9.63 -11.88 16.62
N GLY A 188 10.15 -12.76 15.77
CA GLY A 188 11.55 -12.84 15.39
C GLY A 188 12.03 -11.73 14.46
N GLU A 189 13.29 -11.79 14.05
CA GLU A 189 13.96 -10.76 13.25
C GLU A 189 13.40 -10.67 11.83
N GLU A 190 13.10 -11.81 11.20
CA GLU A 190 12.55 -11.85 9.85
C GLU A 190 11.18 -11.16 9.77
N ALA A 191 10.29 -11.44 10.74
CA ALA A 191 8.99 -10.79 10.85
C ALA A 191 9.13 -9.27 11.12
N ARG A 192 10.08 -8.85 11.97
CA ARG A 192 10.36 -7.42 12.19
C ARG A 192 10.93 -6.75 10.92
N THR A 193 11.80 -7.43 10.18
CA THR A 193 12.30 -6.92 8.88
C THR A 193 11.17 -6.75 7.87
N PHE A 194 10.23 -7.70 7.83
CA PHE A 194 9.05 -7.57 6.99
C PHE A 194 8.16 -6.39 7.41
N ALA A 195 7.96 -6.16 8.72
CA ALA A 195 7.24 -4.98 9.21
C ALA A 195 7.90 -3.67 8.75
N HIS A 196 9.23 -3.59 8.72
CA HIS A 196 9.94 -2.44 8.15
C HIS A 196 9.78 -2.32 6.63
N ARG A 197 9.58 -3.43 5.90
CA ARG A 197 9.21 -3.39 4.49
C ARG A 197 7.81 -2.80 4.31
N LEU A 198 6.84 -3.18 5.16
CA LEU A 198 5.52 -2.56 5.15
C LEU A 198 5.58 -1.04 5.38
N ARG A 199 6.43 -0.55 6.30
CA ARG A 199 6.63 0.90 6.49
C ARG A 199 7.20 1.58 5.25
N LYS A 200 8.16 0.95 4.54
CA LYS A 200 8.69 1.46 3.27
C LYS A 200 7.59 1.58 2.21
N GLN A 201 6.65 0.65 2.18
CA GLN A 201 5.59 0.54 1.19
C GLN A 201 4.43 1.53 1.38
N HIS A 202 4.28 2.12 2.57
CA HIS A 202 3.19 3.03 2.90
C HIS A 202 3.68 4.48 3.00
N ASP A 203 2.79 5.42 2.69
CA ASP A 203 3.09 6.86 2.83
C ASP A 203 3.11 7.29 4.29
N ALA A 204 2.26 6.68 5.13
CA ALA A 204 2.21 6.98 6.55
C ALA A 204 2.10 5.72 7.42
N VAL A 205 2.59 5.81 8.67
CA VAL A 205 2.42 4.81 9.73
C VAL A 205 1.73 5.45 10.93
N LEU A 206 0.68 4.80 11.44
CA LEU A 206 -0.16 5.32 12.53
C LEU A 206 -0.08 4.44 13.76
N VAL A 207 0.06 5.10 14.91
CA VAL A 207 -0.06 4.48 16.25
C VAL A 207 -0.89 5.36 17.18
N GLY A 208 -1.45 4.76 18.23
CA GLY A 208 -2.04 5.51 19.35
C GLY A 208 -0.99 5.96 20.35
N ILE A 209 -1.32 6.97 21.16
CA ILE A 209 -0.44 7.51 22.21
C ILE A 209 0.01 6.43 23.21
N GLY A 210 -0.82 5.42 23.49
CA GLY A 210 -0.43 4.30 24.36
C GLY A 210 0.84 3.62 23.88
N THR A 211 0.94 3.32 22.58
CA THR A 211 2.14 2.72 21.97
C THR A 211 3.37 3.64 22.10
N VAL A 212 3.19 4.95 21.98
CA VAL A 212 4.29 5.92 22.13
C VAL A 212 4.79 5.95 23.57
N LEU A 213 3.88 5.93 24.55
CA LEU A 213 4.24 5.99 25.97
C LEU A 213 4.92 4.71 26.47
N GLU A 214 4.51 3.55 25.97
CA GLU A 214 5.03 2.25 26.41
C GLU A 214 6.35 1.87 25.69
N ASP A 215 6.41 2.09 24.37
CA ASP A 215 7.49 1.57 23.54
C ASP A 215 8.51 2.60 23.08
N ASP A 216 8.17 3.91 23.15
CA ASP A 216 8.93 5.04 22.58
C ASP A 216 9.49 4.73 21.18
N PRO A 217 8.63 4.41 20.19
CA PRO A 217 9.07 3.91 18.91
C PRO A 217 9.52 5.05 17.99
N GLU A 218 10.53 4.78 17.15
CA GLU A 218 10.93 5.73 16.07
C GLU A 218 10.01 5.69 14.85
N LEU A 219 9.32 4.57 14.59
CA LEU A 219 8.46 4.31 13.42
C LEU A 219 9.15 4.54 12.05
N THR A 220 10.44 4.22 11.96
CA THR A 220 11.28 4.34 10.76
C THR A 220 11.48 3.00 10.04
N THR A 221 12.09 3.05 8.85
CA THR A 221 12.40 1.86 8.00
C THR A 221 13.83 1.35 8.18
N ARG A 222 14.43 1.49 9.35
CA ARG A 222 15.86 1.24 9.64
C ARG A 222 16.39 -0.15 9.31
N LEU A 223 15.54 -1.19 9.21
CA LEU A 223 15.96 -2.56 8.85
C LEU A 223 15.96 -2.84 7.34
N VAL A 224 15.46 -1.93 6.52
CA VAL A 224 15.45 -2.04 5.05
C VAL A 224 15.82 -0.71 4.41
N ARG A 225 16.36 -0.75 3.18
CA ARG A 225 16.61 0.48 2.41
C ARG A 225 15.29 1.04 1.87
N GLY A 226 15.04 2.31 2.10
CA GLY A 226 13.85 2.99 1.59
C GLY A 226 13.57 4.31 2.31
N LYS A 227 12.52 5.02 1.87
CA LYS A 227 12.04 6.22 2.55
C LYS A 227 11.39 5.87 3.88
N ASN A 228 11.45 6.77 4.84
CA ASN A 228 10.63 6.69 6.04
C ASN A 228 9.21 7.17 5.71
N PRO A 229 8.17 6.53 6.27
CA PRO A 229 6.79 7.04 6.19
C PRO A 229 6.61 8.28 7.06
N VAL A 230 5.59 9.07 6.76
CA VAL A 230 5.07 10.08 7.70
C VAL A 230 4.53 9.36 8.94
N ARG A 231 4.93 9.81 10.12
CA ARG A 231 4.48 9.22 11.40
C ARG A 231 3.20 9.90 11.85
N VAL A 232 2.22 9.14 12.24
CA VAL A 232 0.92 9.63 12.68
C VAL A 232 0.67 9.13 14.10
N VAL A 233 0.42 10.05 15.02
CA VAL A 233 0.11 9.74 16.44
C VAL A 233 -1.29 10.22 16.77
N LEU A 234 -2.16 9.31 17.25
CA LEU A 234 -3.47 9.65 17.81
C LEU A 234 -3.35 9.88 19.31
N ASP A 235 -3.48 11.14 19.75
CA ASP A 235 -3.29 11.57 21.14
C ASP A 235 -4.37 12.59 21.55
N SER A 236 -5.56 12.11 21.86
CA SER A 236 -6.74 12.95 22.17
C SER A 236 -6.48 14.06 23.19
N SER A 237 -5.61 13.84 24.16
CA SER A 237 -5.31 14.78 25.27
C SER A 237 -3.87 15.30 25.26
N LEU A 238 -3.14 15.10 24.16
CA LEU A 238 -1.77 15.60 23.96
C LEU A 238 -0.79 15.18 25.06
N LYS A 239 -0.79 13.88 25.42
CA LYS A 239 0.08 13.29 26.45
C LYS A 239 1.53 13.10 26.01
N ILE A 240 1.81 13.09 24.69
CA ILE A 240 3.12 12.86 24.11
C ILE A 240 4.19 13.76 24.75
N SER A 241 5.36 13.21 25.06
CA SER A 241 6.51 13.99 25.52
C SER A 241 7.16 14.74 24.35
N LEU A 242 7.66 15.97 24.58
CA LEU A 242 8.50 16.70 23.61
C LEU A 242 9.81 15.96 23.27
N MET A 243 10.20 14.97 24.08
CA MET A 243 11.40 14.15 23.88
C MET A 243 11.11 12.77 23.28
N ALA A 244 9.86 12.50 22.89
CA ALA A 244 9.49 11.20 22.31
C ALA A 244 10.27 10.90 21.04
N ALA A 245 10.77 9.67 20.88
CA ALA A 245 11.59 9.25 19.75
C ALA A 245 10.88 9.44 18.38
N VAL A 246 9.55 9.36 18.36
CA VAL A 246 8.74 9.61 17.16
C VAL A 246 8.79 11.07 16.67
N LEU A 247 9.35 12.02 17.44
CA LEU A 247 9.51 13.43 17.07
C LEU A 247 10.90 13.75 16.51
N ASN A 248 11.82 12.78 16.45
CA ASN A 248 13.16 13.00 15.89
C ASN A 248 13.09 13.46 14.41
N PRO A 249 14.11 14.12 13.85
CA PRO A 249 14.06 14.69 12.50
C PRO A 249 14.20 13.67 11.36
N LEU A 250 14.15 12.36 11.63
CA LEU A 250 14.30 11.32 10.61
C LEU A 250 13.10 11.19 9.67
N ALA A 251 11.93 11.70 10.08
CA ALA A 251 10.71 11.73 9.27
C ALA A 251 9.76 12.82 9.78
N ASP A 252 8.78 13.20 8.95
CA ASP A 252 7.70 14.08 9.38
C ASP A 252 6.75 13.36 10.35
N THR A 253 6.14 14.11 11.27
CA THR A 253 5.20 13.60 12.26
C THR A 253 3.94 14.46 12.30
N ILE A 254 2.77 13.82 12.19
CA ILE A 254 1.47 14.45 12.37
C ILE A 254 0.86 13.94 13.68
N ILE A 255 0.54 14.85 14.60
CA ILE A 255 -0.14 14.51 15.85
C ILE A 255 -1.57 14.98 15.76
N PHE A 256 -2.52 14.05 15.85
CA PHE A 256 -3.94 14.37 15.96
C PHE A 256 -4.32 14.48 17.44
N THR A 257 -5.03 15.57 17.80
CA THR A 257 -5.42 15.82 19.20
C THR A 257 -6.80 16.48 19.27
N GLY A 258 -7.41 16.48 20.47
CA GLY A 258 -8.70 17.12 20.72
C GLY A 258 -8.62 18.66 20.66
N LEU A 259 -9.76 19.32 20.36
CA LEU A 259 -9.84 20.79 20.35
C LEU A 259 -9.51 21.40 21.72
N ASP A 260 -9.80 20.70 22.81
CA ASP A 260 -9.60 21.16 24.18
C ASP A 260 -8.21 20.78 24.75
N SER A 261 -7.31 20.24 23.92
CA SER A 261 -5.95 19.91 24.33
C SER A 261 -5.13 21.18 24.66
N ASP A 262 -4.10 21.04 25.50
CA ASP A 262 -3.22 22.12 25.93
C ASP A 262 -2.63 22.88 24.74
N ILE A 263 -3.04 24.16 24.58
CA ILE A 263 -2.62 25.00 23.46
C ILE A 263 -1.14 25.32 23.52
N VAL A 264 -0.56 25.56 24.69
CA VAL A 264 0.86 25.91 24.86
C VAL A 264 1.73 24.71 24.45
N LYS A 265 1.32 23.51 24.85
CA LYS A 265 2.01 22.30 24.44
C LYS A 265 1.85 22.01 22.94
N ALA A 266 0.66 22.27 22.39
CA ALA A 266 0.43 22.12 20.93
C ALA A 266 1.35 23.07 20.13
N GLU A 267 1.47 24.32 20.55
CA GLU A 267 2.38 25.30 19.92
C GLU A 267 3.85 24.90 20.06
N ALA A 268 4.25 24.38 21.22
CA ALA A 268 5.63 23.91 21.44
C ALA A 268 5.95 22.70 20.56
N LEU A 269 5.01 21.77 20.34
CA LEU A 269 5.17 20.63 19.41
C LEU A 269 5.23 21.12 17.95
N ALA A 270 4.33 22.01 17.55
CA ALA A 270 4.27 22.55 16.19
C ALA A 270 5.49 23.45 15.86
N ALA A 271 6.24 23.93 16.86
CA ALA A 271 7.50 24.63 16.66
C ALA A 271 8.65 23.71 16.23
N LEU A 272 8.52 22.40 16.35
CA LEU A 272 9.48 21.43 15.83
C LEU A 272 9.36 21.36 14.30
N PRO A 273 10.48 21.42 13.53
CA PRO A 273 10.45 21.64 12.07
C PRO A 273 9.78 20.52 11.27
N ASN A 274 9.66 19.31 11.86
CA ASN A 274 9.08 18.12 11.23
C ASN A 274 7.79 17.66 11.90
N VAL A 275 7.13 18.52 12.69
CA VAL A 275 5.93 18.16 13.46
C VAL A 275 4.76 19.08 13.09
N GLU A 276 3.65 18.46 12.72
CA GLU A 276 2.36 19.11 12.53
C GLU A 276 1.40 18.66 13.66
N VAL A 277 0.67 19.59 14.26
CA VAL A 277 -0.39 19.29 15.24
C VAL A 277 -1.74 19.63 14.62
N VAL A 278 -2.59 18.63 14.47
CA VAL A 278 -3.95 18.73 13.91
C VAL A 278 -4.96 18.56 15.02
N ARG A 279 -5.83 19.55 15.22
CA ARG A 279 -6.85 19.53 16.26
C ARG A 279 -8.21 19.18 15.65
N LEU A 280 -8.85 18.12 16.19
CA LEU A 280 -10.16 17.64 15.74
C LEU A 280 -11.15 17.60 16.92
N PRO A 281 -12.46 17.74 16.67
CA PRO A 281 -13.45 17.46 17.67
C PRO A 281 -13.40 15.99 18.08
N LEU A 282 -13.56 15.74 19.38
CA LEU A 282 -13.65 14.37 19.91
C LEU A 282 -15.11 13.88 19.86
N ALA A 283 -15.27 12.59 19.59
CA ALA A 283 -16.53 11.88 19.78
C ALA A 283 -16.33 10.95 21.00
N ASP A 284 -17.14 11.09 22.03
CA ASP A 284 -17.04 10.31 23.28
C ASP A 284 -15.64 10.31 23.89
N GLY A 285 -14.92 11.44 23.78
CA GLY A 285 -13.57 11.61 24.32
C GLY A 285 -12.44 10.99 23.46
N VAL A 286 -12.75 10.43 22.29
CA VAL A 286 -11.79 9.83 21.38
C VAL A 286 -11.77 10.54 20.03
N LEU A 287 -10.64 10.44 19.31
CA LEU A 287 -10.49 10.96 17.95
C LEU A 287 -11.26 10.08 16.96
N PRO A 288 -12.22 10.62 16.20
CA PRO A 288 -12.93 9.86 15.18
C PRO A 288 -11.98 9.45 14.05
N VAL A 289 -11.70 8.16 13.90
CA VAL A 289 -10.72 7.65 12.91
C VAL A 289 -11.11 8.01 11.47
N ALA A 290 -12.40 8.15 11.16
CA ALA A 290 -12.86 8.58 9.84
C ALA A 290 -12.41 10.02 9.52
N GLN A 291 -12.47 10.95 10.49
CA GLN A 291 -11.98 12.31 10.30
C GLN A 291 -10.45 12.37 10.19
N VAL A 292 -9.74 11.52 10.94
CA VAL A 292 -8.28 11.36 10.81
C VAL A 292 -7.93 10.90 9.40
N VAL A 293 -8.60 9.87 8.89
CA VAL A 293 -8.37 9.34 7.53
C VAL A 293 -8.66 10.41 6.46
N GLN A 294 -9.74 11.18 6.61
CA GLN A 294 -10.05 12.29 5.73
C GLN A 294 -8.96 13.37 5.74
N ALA A 295 -8.51 13.78 6.93
CA ALA A 295 -7.46 14.79 7.07
C ALA A 295 -6.10 14.32 6.49
N LEU A 296 -5.81 13.02 6.54
CA LEU A 296 -4.63 12.42 5.88
C LEU A 296 -4.78 12.42 4.36
N ALA A 297 -5.99 12.11 3.84
CA ALA A 297 -6.28 12.18 2.41
C ALA A 297 -6.07 13.60 1.84
N GLU A 298 -6.53 14.62 2.54
CA GLU A 298 -6.35 16.03 2.17
C GLU A 298 -4.87 16.45 2.10
N ARG A 299 -3.99 15.73 2.79
CA ARG A 299 -2.52 15.90 2.75
C ARG A 299 -1.83 15.06 1.66
N GLY A 300 -2.62 14.35 0.84
CA GLY A 300 -2.10 13.51 -0.25
C GLY A 300 -1.49 12.19 0.23
N ILE A 301 -1.79 11.73 1.45
CA ILE A 301 -1.43 10.40 1.95
C ILE A 301 -2.35 9.38 1.26
N THR A 302 -1.77 8.52 0.44
CA THR A 302 -2.53 7.53 -0.36
C THR A 302 -2.55 6.15 0.27
N SER A 303 -1.68 5.89 1.25
CA SER A 303 -1.57 4.61 1.95
C SER A 303 -1.19 4.79 3.42
N LEU A 304 -1.88 4.07 4.30
CA LEU A 304 -1.74 4.14 5.75
C LEU A 304 -1.49 2.76 6.36
N LEU A 305 -0.37 2.59 7.05
CA LEU A 305 -0.08 1.42 7.87
C LEU A 305 -0.49 1.71 9.32
N VAL A 306 -1.48 1.01 9.85
CA VAL A 306 -1.89 1.11 11.25
C VAL A 306 -1.17 0.02 12.04
N GLU A 307 -0.20 0.42 12.89
CA GLU A 307 0.60 -0.51 13.69
C GLU A 307 0.12 -0.63 15.15
N GLY A 308 -0.90 0.11 15.50
CA GLY A 308 -1.48 -0.11 16.62
C GLY A 308 -1.67 0.67 17.84
N GLY A 309 -1.76 -0.02 18.88
CA GLY A 309 -2.31 -0.78 19.84
C GLY A 309 -3.76 -1.30 19.61
N SER A 310 -4.18 -2.17 20.54
CA SER A 310 -5.48 -2.85 20.51
C SER A 310 -6.67 -1.91 20.27
N ALA A 311 -6.75 -0.81 21.03
CA ALA A 311 -7.83 0.17 20.91
C ALA A 311 -7.88 0.85 19.53
N ILE A 312 -6.71 1.14 18.93
CA ILE A 312 -6.65 1.76 17.60
C ILE A 312 -7.12 0.78 16.54
N HIS A 313 -6.62 -0.47 16.55
CA HIS A 313 -7.11 -1.49 15.64
C HIS A 313 -8.62 -1.71 15.79
N GLY A 314 -9.14 -1.72 17.04
CA GLY A 314 -10.57 -1.79 17.30
C GLY A 314 -11.35 -0.64 16.73
N ALA A 315 -10.87 0.60 16.88
CA ALA A 315 -11.53 1.78 16.32
C ALA A 315 -11.60 1.74 14.76
N PHE A 316 -10.55 1.25 14.11
CA PHE A 316 -10.56 1.04 12.65
C PHE A 316 -11.49 -0.11 12.25
N PHE A 317 -11.51 -1.19 13.02
CA PHE A 317 -12.44 -2.31 12.82
C PHE A 317 -13.89 -1.86 12.95
N ASP A 318 -14.24 -1.21 14.07
CA ASP A 318 -15.61 -0.76 14.35
C ASP A 318 -16.10 0.28 13.33
N ALA A 319 -15.19 1.08 12.77
CA ALA A 319 -15.49 2.05 11.72
C ALA A 319 -15.55 1.45 10.29
N GLY A 320 -15.27 0.18 10.09
CA GLY A 320 -15.20 -0.45 8.77
C GLY A 320 -14.07 0.12 7.89
N LEU A 321 -13.00 0.64 8.49
CA LEU A 321 -11.92 1.33 7.81
C LEU A 321 -10.64 0.48 7.78
N ALA A 322 -10.66 -0.56 6.94
CA ALA A 322 -9.46 -1.30 6.57
C ALA A 322 -9.64 -1.90 5.17
N ASP A 323 -8.54 -2.08 4.46
CA ASP A 323 -8.54 -2.74 3.15
C ASP A 323 -7.71 -4.05 3.21
N ARG A 324 -6.71 -4.12 4.10
CA ARG A 324 -5.84 -5.29 4.28
C ARG A 324 -5.51 -5.54 5.74
N VAL A 325 -5.38 -6.79 6.10
CA VAL A 325 -4.82 -7.22 7.39
C VAL A 325 -3.48 -7.93 7.15
N CYS A 326 -2.49 -7.64 8.02
CA CYS A 326 -1.18 -8.31 8.10
C CYS A 326 -0.97 -8.77 9.56
N ALA A 327 -1.31 -10.03 9.84
CA ALA A 327 -1.20 -10.62 11.16
C ALA A 327 0.08 -11.47 11.26
N PHE A 328 1.02 -11.04 12.09
CA PHE A 328 2.22 -11.83 12.44
C PHE A 328 1.93 -12.67 13.67
N VAL A 329 2.04 -13.98 13.56
CA VAL A 329 1.74 -14.94 14.62
C VAL A 329 3.03 -15.65 15.05
N ALA A 330 3.47 -15.38 16.28
CA ALA A 330 4.63 -16.04 16.86
C ALA A 330 4.21 -17.36 17.55
N PRO A 331 5.03 -18.43 17.50
CA PRO A 331 4.78 -19.70 18.16
C PRO A 331 5.10 -19.58 19.68
N LYS A 332 4.43 -18.63 20.35
CA LYS A 332 4.55 -18.34 21.78
C LYS A 332 3.17 -18.35 22.44
N LEU A 333 3.13 -18.64 23.71
CA LEU A 333 1.94 -18.52 24.57
C LEU A 333 2.31 -17.59 25.74
N ILE A 334 1.48 -16.56 25.98
CA ILE A 334 1.63 -15.65 27.11
C ILE A 334 0.53 -15.92 28.15
N GLY A 335 -0.69 -16.20 27.72
CA GLY A 335 -1.84 -16.39 28.59
C GLY A 335 -2.30 -15.08 29.26
N GLY A 336 -3.08 -15.22 30.33
CA GLY A 336 -3.57 -14.09 31.14
C GLY A 336 -4.83 -13.45 30.57
N ALA A 337 -5.91 -13.42 31.36
CA ALA A 337 -7.18 -12.83 30.93
C ALA A 337 -7.08 -11.30 30.69
N ALA A 338 -6.20 -10.60 31.39
CA ALA A 338 -5.96 -9.16 31.25
C ALA A 338 -4.91 -8.81 30.17
N ALA A 339 -4.29 -9.80 29.54
CA ALA A 339 -3.35 -9.57 28.44
C ALA A 339 -4.09 -9.08 27.19
N LEU A 340 -3.55 -8.03 26.52
CA LEU A 340 -4.24 -7.33 25.45
C LEU A 340 -4.36 -8.16 24.17
N PRO A 341 -5.56 -8.20 23.53
CA PRO A 341 -5.73 -8.78 22.19
C PRO A 341 -5.23 -7.81 21.11
N PRO A 342 -4.99 -8.28 19.88
CA PRO A 342 -4.56 -7.42 18.78
C PRO A 342 -5.62 -6.41 18.32
N VAL A 343 -6.90 -6.77 18.40
CA VAL A 343 -8.05 -5.94 18.01
C VAL A 343 -8.97 -5.81 19.23
N GLY A 344 -9.15 -4.60 19.69
CA GLY A 344 -10.09 -4.22 20.76
C GLY A 344 -11.39 -3.66 20.18
N GLY A 345 -11.96 -2.63 20.83
CA GLY A 345 -13.18 -1.97 20.39
C GLY A 345 -14.45 -2.70 20.84
N ALA A 346 -15.58 -2.37 20.23
CA ALA A 346 -16.87 -3.01 20.47
C ALA A 346 -16.91 -4.43 19.87
N GLY A 347 -16.25 -4.61 18.75
CA GLY A 347 -16.16 -5.89 18.04
C GLY A 347 -17.50 -6.35 17.47
N SER A 348 -17.50 -7.58 16.93
CA SER A 348 -18.70 -8.20 16.35
C SER A 348 -19.47 -8.98 17.42
N SER A 349 -20.79 -8.84 17.44
CA SER A 349 -21.68 -9.55 18.36
C SER A 349 -21.89 -11.01 17.99
N LEU A 350 -21.69 -11.36 16.71
CA LEU A 350 -21.82 -12.71 16.16
C LEU A 350 -20.58 -13.09 15.36
N VAL A 351 -20.20 -14.35 15.35
CA VAL A 351 -19.06 -14.84 14.57
C VAL A 351 -19.27 -14.59 13.08
N GLU A 352 -20.49 -14.77 12.60
CA GLU A 352 -20.87 -14.60 11.19
C GLU A 352 -20.80 -13.13 10.70
N THR A 353 -20.91 -12.14 11.61
CA THR A 353 -20.77 -10.71 11.29
C THR A 353 -19.34 -10.20 11.46
N GLY A 354 -18.39 -11.06 11.86
CA GLY A 354 -16.97 -10.75 11.86
C GLY A 354 -16.40 -10.64 10.44
N TRP A 355 -15.30 -9.92 10.30
CA TRP A 355 -14.64 -9.81 8.99
C TRP A 355 -14.11 -11.16 8.51
N GLN A 356 -14.61 -11.64 7.38
CA GLN A 356 -14.08 -12.79 6.67
C GLN A 356 -13.10 -12.29 5.61
N LEU A 357 -11.81 -12.47 5.85
CA LEU A 357 -10.79 -12.05 4.88
C LEU A 357 -10.86 -12.86 3.59
N THR A 358 -10.62 -12.20 2.47
CA THR A 358 -10.48 -12.81 1.14
C THR A 358 -9.02 -12.75 0.68
N GLU A 359 -8.67 -13.47 -0.39
CA GLU A 359 -7.29 -13.55 -0.92
C GLU A 359 -6.24 -13.80 0.18
N VAL A 360 -6.55 -14.75 1.06
CA VAL A 360 -5.70 -15.07 2.21
C VAL A 360 -4.42 -15.75 1.75
N GLU A 361 -3.28 -15.20 2.16
CA GLU A 361 -1.97 -15.80 1.98
C GLU A 361 -1.30 -16.06 3.31
N ILE A 362 -0.52 -17.13 3.35
CA ILE A 362 0.23 -17.56 4.53
C ILE A 362 1.70 -17.71 4.15
N GLU A 363 2.56 -16.95 4.81
CA GLU A 363 4.01 -16.98 4.60
C GLU A 363 4.73 -17.31 5.91
N LYS A 364 5.77 -18.14 5.84
CA LYS A 364 6.65 -18.44 6.97
C LYS A 364 7.80 -17.45 7.00
N LEU A 365 7.95 -16.74 8.13
CA LEU A 365 9.02 -15.77 8.37
C LEU A 365 9.88 -16.24 9.57
N GLY A 366 10.89 -17.03 9.30
CA GLY A 366 11.67 -17.70 10.33
C GLY A 366 10.84 -18.70 11.13
N SER A 367 10.66 -18.44 12.43
CA SER A 367 9.76 -19.22 13.30
C SER A 367 8.30 -18.74 13.25
N ASP A 368 8.06 -17.52 12.78
CA ASP A 368 6.75 -16.87 12.81
C ASP A 368 5.95 -17.16 11.52
N VAL A 369 4.66 -16.93 11.58
CA VAL A 369 3.75 -17.03 10.43
C VAL A 369 3.13 -15.65 10.17
N LEU A 370 3.22 -15.20 8.94
CA LEU A 370 2.47 -14.04 8.46
C LEU A 370 1.19 -14.53 7.76
N ILE A 371 0.06 -14.01 8.19
CA ILE A 371 -1.23 -14.19 7.53
C ILE A 371 -1.65 -12.83 6.98
N THR A 372 -1.85 -12.74 5.67
CA THR A 372 -2.37 -11.54 5.02
C THR A 372 -3.69 -11.84 4.33
N GLY A 373 -4.56 -10.83 4.23
CA GLY A 373 -5.80 -10.97 3.46
C GLY A 373 -6.46 -9.62 3.26
N LEU A 374 -7.30 -9.53 2.23
CA LEU A 374 -8.13 -8.36 1.96
C LEU A 374 -9.36 -8.38 2.84
N VAL A 375 -9.75 -7.21 3.34
CA VAL A 375 -11.03 -6.99 4.00
C VAL A 375 -12.07 -6.76 2.90
N PRO A 376 -13.12 -7.56 2.81
CA PRO A 376 -14.17 -7.36 1.84
C PRO A 376 -14.89 -6.02 2.11
N GLU A 377 -15.40 -5.39 1.06
CA GLU A 377 -16.29 -4.25 1.24
C GLU A 377 -17.56 -4.73 1.98
N LEU A 378 -17.76 -4.19 3.16
CA LEU A 378 -19.02 -4.43 3.87
C LEU A 378 -20.14 -3.73 3.08
N ASP A 379 -21.15 -4.50 2.67
CA ASP A 379 -22.36 -3.91 2.13
C ASP A 379 -22.94 -2.97 3.19
N LYS A 380 -23.11 -1.67 2.83
CA LYS A 380 -23.63 -0.64 3.75
C LYS A 380 -25.02 -0.97 4.34
N GLN A 381 -25.64 -2.06 3.90
CA GLN A 381 -26.91 -2.58 4.41
C GLN A 381 -26.77 -3.46 5.67
N GLU A 382 -25.54 -3.90 6.01
CA GLU A 382 -25.27 -4.80 7.14
C GLU A 382 -24.64 -4.12 8.36
N LEU A 383 -24.36 -2.82 8.28
CA LEU A 383 -23.97 -2.06 9.49
C LEU A 383 -25.18 -2.02 10.44
N PRO A 384 -25.00 -2.38 11.72
CA PRO A 384 -26.08 -2.25 12.70
C PRO A 384 -26.59 -0.81 12.67
N LYS A 385 -27.91 -0.63 12.38
CA LYS A 385 -28.53 0.69 12.55
C LYS A 385 -28.28 1.10 13.99
N GLU A 386 -27.65 2.27 14.16
CA GLU A 386 -27.56 2.90 15.47
C GLU A 386 -28.94 2.80 16.12
N ALA A 387 -29.01 2.21 17.31
CA ALA A 387 -30.24 2.19 18.09
C ALA A 387 -30.57 3.65 18.46
N GLU A 388 -31.71 4.14 17.94
CA GLU A 388 -32.29 5.44 18.31
C GLU A 388 -32.54 5.56 19.82
#